data_b6d38f247a75a1fa466c196414b28606
#
_entry.id   b6d38f247a75a1fa466c196414b28606
#
_cell.length_a   1.000
_cell.length_b   1.000
_cell.length_c   1.000
_cell.angle_alpha   90.00
_cell.angle_beta   90.00
_cell.angle_gamma   90.00
#
_symmetry.space_group_name_H-M   'P 1'
#
loop_
_entity.id
_entity.type
_entity.pdbx_description
1 polymer ?
#
loop_
_entity_poly.entity_id
_entity_poly.type
_entity_poly.pdbx_seq_one_letter_code
_entity_poly.pdbx_strand_id
1 'polypeptide(L)'
;MDARIARVPPEIGYYLAGFTDGEGSFNISFRPRPDYVVPWKVTVSFNVSQKDRVILALFKRYLGCGTLRGRPDGVWYYEVTNLNAVVENVIPFFERFPFLSAKKKRDFAKFKQIVALMRRGAHLTKDGIREILEIRNEMNDGGKRRYAHQDILASLVESSETTRRASPSGDDDIVRSSWRHEGLELIIPTAIEVFDR
;
A
#
# COMPACT_ATOMS: atom_id res chain seq x y z
N MET A 1 11.65 0.49 17.73
CA MET A 1 10.76 -0.67 17.43
C MET A 1 9.48 -0.47 18.22
N ASP A 2 8.32 -0.53 17.55
CA ASP A 2 7.03 -0.38 18.24
C ASP A 2 6.89 -1.46 19.34
N ALA A 3 6.47 -1.05 20.52
CA ALA A 3 6.28 -1.95 21.68
C ALA A 3 5.31 -3.11 21.36
N ARG A 4 4.40 -2.93 20.43
CA ARG A 4 3.46 -3.96 19.94
C ARG A 4 4.20 -5.06 19.19
N ILE A 5 5.08 -4.70 18.25
CA ILE A 5 5.85 -5.68 17.47
C ILE A 5 6.78 -6.45 18.39
N ALA A 6 7.35 -5.79 19.40
CA ALA A 6 8.19 -6.46 20.40
C ALA A 6 7.45 -7.54 21.22
N ARG A 7 6.11 -7.43 21.35
CA ARG A 7 5.28 -8.39 22.11
C ARG A 7 4.71 -9.52 21.25
N VAL A 8 4.98 -9.54 19.93
CA VAL A 8 4.53 -10.65 19.07
C VAL A 8 5.29 -11.93 19.47
N PRO A 9 4.59 -13.03 19.81
CA PRO A 9 5.23 -14.31 20.09
C PRO A 9 6.03 -14.76 18.87
N PRO A 10 7.27 -15.23 19.03
CA PRO A 10 8.14 -15.62 17.91
C PRO A 10 7.50 -16.66 16.99
N GLU A 11 6.82 -17.66 17.54
CA GLU A 11 6.15 -18.72 16.79
C GLU A 11 5.05 -18.16 15.88
N ILE A 12 4.28 -17.18 16.34
CA ILE A 12 3.25 -16.50 15.54
C ILE A 12 3.91 -15.59 14.49
N GLY A 13 4.95 -14.87 14.86
CA GLY A 13 5.66 -13.98 13.95
C GLY A 13 6.26 -14.72 12.77
N TYR A 14 6.98 -15.83 13.02
CA TYR A 14 7.55 -16.66 11.96
C TYR A 14 6.47 -17.41 11.17
N TYR A 15 5.39 -17.84 11.79
CA TYR A 15 4.25 -18.44 11.08
C TYR A 15 3.65 -17.44 10.07
N LEU A 16 3.38 -16.21 10.48
CA LEU A 16 2.84 -15.18 9.59
C LEU A 16 3.84 -14.77 8.49
N ALA A 17 5.13 -14.73 8.79
CA ALA A 17 6.16 -14.50 7.78
C ALA A 17 6.23 -15.63 6.75
N GLY A 18 6.22 -16.90 7.18
CA GLY A 18 6.16 -18.06 6.30
C GLY A 18 4.88 -18.10 5.47
N PHE A 19 3.74 -17.76 6.06
CA PHE A 19 2.48 -17.64 5.32
C PHE A 19 2.54 -16.52 4.26
N THR A 20 3.17 -15.39 4.59
CA THR A 20 3.40 -14.30 3.62
C THR A 20 4.36 -14.71 2.51
N ASP A 21 5.32 -15.58 2.77
CA ASP A 21 6.22 -16.12 1.76
C ASP A 21 5.47 -16.80 0.61
N GLY A 22 4.40 -17.57 0.92
CA GLY A 22 3.54 -18.22 -0.06
C GLY A 22 2.45 -17.31 -0.62
N GLU A 23 1.65 -16.70 0.24
CA GLU A 23 0.36 -16.09 -0.10
C GLU A 23 0.37 -14.55 -0.06
N GLY A 24 1.36 -13.95 0.58
CA GLY A 24 1.44 -12.48 0.73
C GLY A 24 2.04 -11.80 -0.49
N SER A 25 1.66 -10.54 -0.68
CA SER A 25 2.19 -9.72 -1.77
C SER A 25 2.50 -8.29 -1.32
N PHE A 26 3.64 -7.78 -1.78
CA PHE A 26 4.04 -6.37 -1.69
C PHE A 26 3.81 -5.73 -3.04
N ASN A 27 2.93 -4.74 -3.13
CA ASN A 27 2.53 -4.16 -4.39
C ASN A 27 2.73 -2.66 -4.43
N ILE A 28 3.06 -2.18 -5.63
CA ILE A 28 3.11 -0.76 -5.98
C ILE A 28 2.12 -0.56 -7.11
N SER A 29 1.06 0.19 -6.84
CA SER A 29 0.03 0.47 -7.83
C SER A 29 0.04 1.93 -8.27
N PHE A 30 -0.27 2.15 -9.53
CA PHE A 30 -0.43 3.45 -10.13
C PHE A 30 -1.89 3.64 -10.55
N ARG A 31 -2.44 4.81 -10.27
CA ARG A 31 -3.79 5.21 -10.69
C ARG A 31 -3.73 6.62 -11.29
N PRO A 32 -4.33 6.86 -12.47
CA PRO A 32 -4.40 8.19 -13.06
C PRO A 32 -5.10 9.18 -12.11
N ARG A 33 -4.54 10.37 -12.01
CA ARG A 33 -5.07 11.52 -11.27
C ARG A 33 -4.78 12.78 -12.09
N PRO A 34 -5.62 13.10 -13.07
CA PRO A 34 -5.42 14.24 -13.97
C PRO A 34 -5.42 15.58 -13.26
N ASP A 35 -5.99 15.64 -12.06
CA ASP A 35 -6.01 16.80 -11.15
C ASP A 35 -4.66 17.04 -10.43
N TYR A 36 -3.64 16.19 -10.62
CA TYR A 36 -2.32 16.35 -10.01
C TYR A 36 -1.31 16.89 -11.03
N VAL A 37 -0.32 17.65 -10.54
CA VAL A 37 0.84 18.13 -11.34
C VAL A 37 1.58 16.94 -11.98
N VAL A 38 1.76 15.86 -11.21
CA VAL A 38 2.16 14.57 -11.74
C VAL A 38 0.91 13.70 -11.81
N PRO A 39 0.41 13.34 -13.01
CA PRO A 39 -0.94 12.80 -13.18
C PRO A 39 -1.07 11.33 -12.72
N TRP A 40 -0.32 10.93 -11.70
CA TRP A 40 -0.32 9.60 -11.14
C TRP A 40 -0.32 9.58 -9.62
N LYS A 41 -1.27 8.87 -9.05
CA LYS A 41 -1.24 8.50 -7.63
C LYS A 41 -0.51 7.17 -7.49
N VAL A 42 0.60 7.17 -6.76
CA VAL A 42 1.32 5.96 -6.34
C VAL A 42 0.76 5.47 -5.00
N THR A 43 0.52 4.18 -4.89
CA THR A 43 0.06 3.55 -3.65
C THR A 43 0.88 2.30 -3.39
N VAL A 44 1.47 2.23 -2.20
CA VAL A 44 2.08 1.00 -1.68
C VAL A 44 1.00 0.16 -0.99
N SER A 45 1.06 -1.15 -1.14
CA SER A 45 0.19 -2.05 -0.38
C SER A 45 0.90 -3.35 0.00
N PHE A 46 0.60 -3.82 1.20
CA PHE A 46 0.83 -5.19 1.63
C PHE A 46 -0.52 -5.88 1.71
N ASN A 47 -0.65 -7.03 1.07
CA ASN A 47 -1.90 -7.80 1.14
C ASN A 47 -1.65 -9.30 1.24
N VAL A 48 -2.63 -9.96 1.83
CA VAL A 48 -2.74 -11.41 1.92
C VAL A 48 -4.18 -11.79 1.66
N SER A 49 -4.42 -12.83 0.87
CA SER A 49 -5.75 -13.33 0.59
C SER A 49 -5.86 -14.81 0.93
N GLN A 50 -6.98 -15.21 1.53
CA GLN A 50 -7.24 -16.58 1.88
C GLN A 50 -8.75 -16.82 2.08
N LYS A 51 -9.21 -18.06 1.90
CA LYS A 51 -10.56 -18.45 2.29
C LYS A 51 -10.72 -18.52 3.81
N ASP A 52 -9.69 -18.97 4.52
CA ASP A 52 -9.69 -18.98 5.98
C ASP A 52 -9.45 -17.57 6.53
N ARG A 53 -10.49 -17.04 7.17
CA ARG A 53 -10.47 -15.72 7.81
C ARG A 53 -9.56 -15.68 9.04
N VAL A 54 -9.36 -16.80 9.73
CA VAL A 54 -8.64 -16.84 11.02
C VAL A 54 -7.21 -16.35 10.84
N ILE A 55 -6.50 -16.83 9.83
CA ILE A 55 -5.12 -16.41 9.54
C ILE A 55 -5.04 -14.91 9.26
N LEU A 56 -5.98 -14.39 8.48
CA LEU A 56 -6.02 -12.96 8.15
C LEU A 56 -6.36 -12.09 9.35
N ALA A 57 -7.17 -12.60 10.29
CA ALA A 57 -7.44 -11.93 11.56
C ALA A 57 -6.19 -11.86 12.46
N LEU A 58 -5.31 -12.88 12.41
CA LEU A 58 -4.01 -12.85 13.09
C LEU A 58 -3.12 -11.74 12.54
N PHE A 59 -3.04 -11.56 11.20
CA PHE A 59 -2.34 -10.41 10.62
C PHE A 59 -2.87 -9.09 11.18
N LYS A 60 -4.19 -8.88 11.16
CA LYS A 60 -4.80 -7.66 11.69
C LYS A 60 -4.49 -7.43 13.17
N ARG A 61 -4.53 -8.50 13.98
CA ARG A 61 -4.24 -8.45 15.41
C ARG A 61 -2.78 -8.05 15.68
N TYR A 62 -1.83 -8.73 15.05
CA TYR A 62 -0.41 -8.59 15.38
C TYR A 62 0.28 -7.43 14.67
N LEU A 63 -0.14 -7.06 13.46
CA LEU A 63 0.32 -5.83 12.81
C LEU A 63 -0.40 -4.59 13.39
N GLY A 64 -1.60 -4.75 13.93
CA GLY A 64 -2.37 -3.66 14.56
C GLY A 64 -2.86 -2.59 13.59
N CYS A 65 -2.87 -2.86 12.29
CA CYS A 65 -3.29 -1.95 11.25
C CYS A 65 -4.02 -2.70 10.13
N GLY A 66 -4.37 -2.00 9.04
CA GLY A 66 -4.97 -2.60 7.87
C GLY A 66 -6.47 -2.92 7.99
N THR A 67 -7.02 -3.41 6.90
CA THR A 67 -8.44 -3.77 6.77
C THR A 67 -8.60 -5.22 6.40
N LEU A 68 -9.64 -5.86 6.94
CA LEU A 68 -10.05 -7.21 6.60
C LEU A 68 -11.41 -7.14 5.89
N ARG A 69 -11.49 -7.67 4.67
CA ARG A 69 -12.71 -7.63 3.85
C ARG A 69 -13.01 -9.00 3.25
N GLY A 70 -14.29 -9.40 3.31
CA GLY A 70 -14.78 -10.56 2.57
C GLY A 70 -15.19 -10.18 1.14
N ARG A 71 -15.02 -11.12 0.21
CA ARG A 71 -15.51 -11.03 -1.17
C ARG A 71 -16.73 -11.93 -1.36
N PRO A 72 -17.57 -11.68 -2.37
CA PRO A 72 -18.70 -12.56 -2.69
C PRO A 72 -18.32 -13.99 -3.05
N ASP A 73 -17.08 -14.21 -3.55
CA ASP A 73 -16.51 -15.52 -3.89
C ASP A 73 -16.02 -16.33 -2.66
N GLY A 74 -16.26 -15.82 -1.44
CA GLY A 74 -15.85 -16.45 -0.19
C GLY A 74 -14.36 -16.24 0.16
N VAL A 75 -13.59 -15.52 -0.65
CA VAL A 75 -12.21 -15.16 -0.34
C VAL A 75 -12.16 -13.92 0.53
N TRP A 76 -11.34 -13.97 1.57
CA TRP A 76 -11.05 -12.83 2.43
C TRP A 76 -9.73 -12.16 2.05
N TYR A 77 -9.67 -10.86 2.23
CA TYR A 77 -8.49 -10.02 2.01
C TYR A 77 -8.12 -9.27 3.28
N TYR A 78 -6.87 -9.39 3.65
CA TYR A 78 -6.23 -8.45 4.57
C TYR A 78 -5.32 -7.53 3.77
N GLU A 79 -5.45 -6.21 3.96
CA GLU A 79 -4.70 -5.22 3.19
C GLU A 79 -4.28 -4.02 4.05
N VAL A 80 -3.03 -3.57 3.86
CA VAL A 80 -2.48 -2.34 4.43
C VAL A 80 -2.04 -1.44 3.28
N THR A 81 -2.70 -0.28 3.10
CA THR A 81 -2.40 0.69 2.02
C THR A 81 -1.93 2.04 2.53
N ASN A 82 -2.11 2.32 3.81
CA ASN A 82 -1.66 3.56 4.41
C ASN A 82 -0.13 3.55 4.55
N LEU A 83 0.55 4.56 3.98
CA LEU A 83 2.01 4.64 3.95
C LEU A 83 2.62 4.65 5.36
N ASN A 84 2.04 5.40 6.30
CA ASN A 84 2.55 5.44 7.67
C ASN A 84 2.38 4.08 8.36
N ALA A 85 1.23 3.42 8.19
CA ALA A 85 1.00 2.09 8.74
C ALA A 85 1.97 1.03 8.14
N VAL A 86 2.32 1.15 6.85
CA VAL A 86 3.34 0.31 6.23
C VAL A 86 4.70 0.53 6.89
N VAL A 87 5.09 1.79 7.10
CA VAL A 87 6.38 2.16 7.71
C VAL A 87 6.47 1.75 9.18
N GLU A 88 5.40 1.97 9.93
CA GLU A 88 5.40 1.80 11.39
C GLU A 88 5.12 0.37 11.84
N ASN A 89 4.38 -0.40 11.02
CA ASN A 89 3.94 -1.74 11.42
C ASN A 89 4.42 -2.85 10.47
N VAL A 90 4.19 -2.72 9.16
CA VAL A 90 4.48 -3.80 8.20
C VAL A 90 5.98 -4.03 8.06
N ILE A 91 6.74 -2.97 7.80
CA ILE A 91 8.20 -3.08 7.60
C ILE A 91 8.89 -3.59 8.87
N PRO A 92 8.68 -3.02 10.06
CA PRO A 92 9.35 -3.50 11.27
C PRO A 92 8.95 -4.93 11.66
N PHE A 93 7.71 -5.35 11.33
CA PHE A 93 7.28 -6.72 11.58
C PHE A 93 8.11 -7.71 10.76
N PHE A 94 8.26 -7.51 9.45
CA PHE A 94 9.03 -8.41 8.59
C PHE A 94 10.55 -8.20 8.69
N GLU A 95 11.02 -7.14 9.29
CA GLU A 95 12.42 -7.00 9.70
C GLU A 95 12.73 -7.85 10.94
N ARG A 96 11.79 -7.95 11.88
CA ARG A 96 11.90 -8.83 13.04
C ARG A 96 11.73 -10.32 12.68
N PHE A 97 10.81 -10.61 11.75
CA PHE A 97 10.49 -11.97 11.31
C PHE A 97 10.79 -12.11 9.80
N PRO A 98 12.06 -12.29 9.42
CA PRO A 98 12.50 -12.25 8.03
C PRO A 98 11.97 -13.45 7.23
N PHE A 99 11.76 -13.21 5.94
CA PHE A 99 11.42 -14.23 4.97
C PHE A 99 12.58 -15.19 4.74
N LEU A 100 12.28 -16.43 4.36
CA LEU A 100 13.32 -17.42 3.98
C LEU A 100 13.53 -17.46 2.47
N SER A 101 12.48 -17.31 1.65
CA SER A 101 12.62 -17.36 0.20
C SER A 101 13.40 -16.17 -0.37
N ALA A 102 14.29 -16.45 -1.32
CA ALA A 102 15.08 -15.41 -1.98
C ALA A 102 14.22 -14.43 -2.75
N LYS A 103 13.10 -14.90 -3.37
CA LYS A 103 12.15 -14.10 -4.09
C LYS A 103 11.49 -13.05 -3.18
N LYS A 104 10.91 -13.50 -2.06
CA LYS A 104 10.20 -12.59 -1.15
C LYS A 104 11.17 -11.60 -0.49
N LYS A 105 12.40 -12.03 -0.17
CA LYS A 105 13.45 -11.13 0.32
C LYS A 105 13.74 -10.00 -0.67
N ARG A 106 13.88 -10.31 -1.98
CA ARG A 106 14.10 -9.30 -3.04
C ARG A 106 12.92 -8.34 -3.16
N ASP A 107 11.70 -8.89 -3.25
CA ASP A 107 10.49 -8.09 -3.38
C ASP A 107 10.29 -7.16 -2.18
N PHE A 108 10.52 -7.66 -0.97
CA PHE A 108 10.45 -6.85 0.25
C PHE A 108 11.54 -5.77 0.31
N ALA A 109 12.78 -6.08 -0.12
CA ALA A 109 13.85 -5.09 -0.18
C ALA A 109 13.51 -3.94 -1.14
N LYS A 110 13.00 -4.26 -2.35
CA LYS A 110 12.55 -3.27 -3.33
C LYS A 110 11.32 -2.48 -2.85
N PHE A 111 10.39 -3.14 -2.19
CA PHE A 111 9.25 -2.49 -1.56
C PHE A 111 9.71 -1.44 -0.53
N LYS A 112 10.68 -1.77 0.33
CA LYS A 112 11.27 -0.83 1.31
C LYS A 112 11.95 0.36 0.62
N GLN A 113 12.66 0.15 -0.49
CA GLN A 113 13.28 1.23 -1.26
C GLN A 113 12.22 2.21 -1.78
N ILE A 114 11.14 1.70 -2.38
CA ILE A 114 10.04 2.54 -2.87
C ILE A 114 9.34 3.28 -1.73
N VAL A 115 9.08 2.61 -0.61
CA VAL A 115 8.50 3.25 0.58
C VAL A 115 9.39 4.40 1.08
N ALA A 116 10.71 4.24 1.08
CA ALA A 116 11.66 5.29 1.46
C ALA A 116 11.62 6.47 0.47
N LEU A 117 11.53 6.21 -0.83
CA LEU A 117 11.34 7.25 -1.86
C LEU A 117 10.03 8.02 -1.63
N MET A 118 8.94 7.32 -1.39
CA MET A 118 7.63 7.94 -1.15
C MET A 118 7.62 8.80 0.12
N ARG A 119 8.30 8.38 1.17
CA ARG A 119 8.45 9.19 2.40
C ARG A 119 9.17 10.53 2.16
N ARG A 120 10.11 10.57 1.22
CA ARG A 120 10.80 11.79 0.80
C ARG A 120 10.01 12.62 -0.22
N GLY A 121 8.81 12.20 -0.57
CA GLY A 121 7.98 12.90 -1.56
C GLY A 121 8.35 12.63 -3.02
N ALA A 122 9.26 11.69 -3.32
CA ALA A 122 9.68 11.39 -4.70
C ALA A 122 8.51 11.05 -5.63
N HIS A 123 7.46 10.39 -5.11
CA HIS A 123 6.25 10.07 -5.87
C HIS A 123 5.44 11.30 -6.32
N LEU A 124 5.81 12.50 -5.91
CA LEU A 124 5.20 13.77 -6.32
C LEU A 124 5.97 14.46 -7.46
N THR A 125 7.09 13.88 -7.90
CA THR A 125 7.92 14.40 -8.99
C THR A 125 7.99 13.41 -10.14
N LYS A 126 8.22 13.92 -11.39
CA LYS A 126 8.33 13.06 -12.57
C LYS A 126 9.54 12.12 -12.49
N ASP A 127 10.67 12.63 -12.00
CA ASP A 127 11.89 11.83 -11.88
C ASP A 127 11.75 10.75 -10.79
N GLY A 128 11.13 11.09 -9.66
CA GLY A 128 10.85 10.10 -8.63
C GLY A 128 9.83 9.05 -9.06
N ILE A 129 8.85 9.39 -9.91
CA ILE A 129 7.96 8.38 -10.55
C ILE A 129 8.77 7.44 -11.45
N ARG A 130 9.72 7.96 -12.25
CA ARG A 130 10.60 7.13 -13.09
C ARG A 130 11.41 6.15 -12.24
N GLU A 131 12.07 6.64 -11.18
CA GLU A 131 12.84 5.81 -10.26
C GLU A 131 11.97 4.72 -9.60
N ILE A 132 10.77 5.07 -9.14
CA ILE A 132 9.82 4.11 -8.56
C ILE A 132 9.40 3.06 -9.60
N LEU A 133 9.18 3.46 -10.86
CA LEU A 133 8.80 2.55 -11.93
C LEU A 133 9.89 1.53 -12.25
N GLU A 134 11.16 1.96 -12.29
CA GLU A 134 12.31 1.08 -12.52
C GLU A 134 12.40 0.01 -11.43
N ILE A 135 12.39 0.41 -10.15
CA ILE A 135 12.43 -0.53 -9.03
C ILE A 135 11.21 -1.47 -9.05
N ARG A 136 10.00 -0.93 -9.31
CA ARG A 136 8.77 -1.71 -9.41
C ARG A 136 8.84 -2.77 -10.51
N ASN A 137 9.52 -2.46 -11.62
CA ASN A 137 9.61 -3.38 -12.75
C ASN A 137 10.32 -4.68 -12.42
N GLU A 138 11.20 -4.64 -11.43
CA GLU A 138 11.94 -5.80 -10.93
C GLU A 138 11.21 -6.56 -9.81
N MET A 139 10.03 -6.08 -9.36
CA MET A 139 9.23 -6.72 -8.32
C MET A 139 8.22 -7.71 -8.93
N ASN A 140 7.90 -8.75 -8.15
CA ASN A 140 6.86 -9.73 -8.48
C ASN A 140 7.03 -10.39 -9.87
N ASP A 141 8.28 -10.57 -10.31
CA ASP A 141 8.67 -11.18 -11.61
C ASP A 141 7.92 -10.55 -12.81
N GLY A 142 7.66 -9.24 -12.76
CA GLY A 142 6.99 -8.52 -13.83
C GLY A 142 5.50 -8.85 -14.03
N GLY A 143 4.82 -9.43 -13.03
CA GLY A 143 3.42 -9.89 -13.12
C GLY A 143 2.43 -8.89 -13.72
N LYS A 144 1.24 -9.35 -14.11
CA LYS A 144 0.18 -8.54 -14.77
C LYS A 144 -0.08 -7.24 -14.03
N ARG A 145 0.03 -6.11 -14.75
CA ARG A 145 -0.17 -4.75 -14.24
C ARG A 145 -1.29 -4.06 -15.00
N ARG A 146 -2.11 -3.29 -14.30
CA ARG A 146 -3.22 -2.56 -14.93
C ARG A 146 -2.74 -1.51 -15.94
N TYR A 147 -1.60 -0.87 -15.67
CA TYR A 147 -0.95 0.10 -16.54
C TYR A 147 0.47 -0.35 -16.80
N ALA A 148 0.85 -0.40 -18.08
CA ALA A 148 2.19 -0.77 -18.48
C ALA A 148 3.20 0.32 -18.07
N HIS A 149 4.45 -0.08 -17.91
CA HIS A 149 5.54 0.85 -17.55
C HIS A 149 5.68 1.97 -18.61
N GLN A 150 5.60 1.61 -19.89
CA GLN A 150 5.73 2.55 -21.00
C GLN A 150 4.59 3.57 -21.05
N ASP A 151 3.35 3.17 -20.78
CA ASP A 151 2.19 4.06 -20.79
C ASP A 151 2.30 5.16 -19.72
N ILE A 152 2.79 4.77 -18.53
CA ILE A 152 3.01 5.73 -17.45
C ILE A 152 4.12 6.72 -17.84
N LEU A 153 5.24 6.24 -18.40
CA LEU A 153 6.35 7.10 -18.84
C LEU A 153 5.93 8.07 -19.94
N ALA A 154 5.20 7.60 -20.96
CA ALA A 154 4.71 8.45 -22.05
C ALA A 154 3.87 9.61 -21.55
N SER A 155 2.93 9.33 -20.62
CA SER A 155 2.06 10.36 -20.03
C SER A 155 2.81 11.42 -19.22
N LEU A 156 3.99 11.08 -18.65
CA LEU A 156 4.84 12.04 -17.94
C LEU A 156 5.51 13.03 -18.90
N VAL A 157 5.76 12.64 -20.15
CA VAL A 157 6.33 13.51 -21.20
C VAL A 157 5.26 14.47 -21.70
N GLU A 158 4.08 13.98 -22.07
CA GLU A 158 2.97 14.80 -22.59
C GLU A 158 2.54 15.90 -21.60
N SER A 159 2.47 15.58 -20.30
CA SER A 159 2.17 16.58 -19.28
C SER A 159 3.22 17.71 -19.16
N SER A 160 4.43 17.54 -19.72
CA SER A 160 5.47 18.57 -19.78
C SER A 160 5.24 19.56 -20.92
N GLU A 161 4.65 19.13 -22.02
CA GLU A 161 4.41 19.99 -23.19
C GLU A 161 3.17 20.85 -23.00
N THR A 162 2.13 20.31 -22.33
CA THR A 162 0.91 21.08 -22.03
C THR A 162 1.19 22.26 -21.09
N THR A 163 2.08 22.09 -20.12
CA THR A 163 2.47 23.16 -19.20
C THR A 163 3.26 24.29 -19.89
N ARG A 164 3.93 24.00 -21.01
CA ARG A 164 4.65 25.01 -21.80
C ARG A 164 3.73 25.83 -22.74
N ARG A 165 2.51 25.36 -23.01
CA ARG A 165 1.55 26.05 -23.90
C ARG A 165 0.53 26.92 -23.18
N ALA A 166 0.42 26.87 -21.86
CA ALA A 166 -0.45 27.74 -21.07
C ALA A 166 0.28 29.02 -20.71
N SER A 167 0.20 30.04 -21.58
CA SER A 167 0.48 31.43 -21.20
C SER A 167 -0.68 31.99 -20.38
N PRO A 168 -0.43 32.87 -19.40
CA PRO A 168 -1.48 33.32 -18.50
C PRO A 168 -2.35 34.39 -19.16
N SER A 169 -3.61 34.18 -19.22
CA SER A 169 -4.60 35.28 -19.37
C SER A 169 -5.68 35.11 -18.32
N GLY A 170 -5.65 36.00 -17.37
CA GLY A 170 -6.77 36.79 -16.84
C GLY A 170 -7.88 36.11 -16.07
N ASP A 171 -7.94 36.49 -14.81
CA ASP A 171 -9.12 36.82 -13.99
C ASP A 171 -10.19 35.79 -13.60
N ASP A 172 -10.31 35.74 -12.29
CA ASP A 172 -11.51 35.65 -11.43
C ASP A 172 -12.44 34.42 -11.50
N ASP A 173 -12.50 33.68 -10.44
CA ASP A 173 -13.57 33.70 -9.46
C ASP A 173 -13.45 32.57 -8.41
N ILE A 174 -13.44 33.01 -7.17
CA ILE A 174 -13.47 32.18 -5.97
C ILE A 174 -14.87 31.63 -5.79
N VAL A 175 -15.06 30.32 -5.93
CA VAL A 175 -16.24 29.64 -5.39
C VAL A 175 -15.81 28.68 -4.29
N ARG A 176 -15.99 29.13 -3.05
CA ARG A 176 -15.99 28.27 -1.84
C ARG A 176 -17.24 27.39 -1.87
N SER A 177 -17.07 26.09 -1.98
CA SER A 177 -18.10 25.15 -1.59
C SER A 177 -17.70 24.43 -0.30
N SER A 178 -18.46 24.77 0.74
CA SER A 178 -18.43 24.15 2.06
C SER A 178 -19.00 22.72 2.01
N TRP A 179 -18.20 21.73 2.39
CA TRP A 179 -18.72 20.41 2.68
C TRP A 179 -19.02 20.29 4.17
N ARG A 180 -20.30 20.16 4.50
CA ARG A 180 -20.77 19.82 5.86
C ARG A 180 -20.52 18.34 6.10
N HIS A 181 -19.90 18.02 7.21
CA HIS A 181 -19.88 16.68 7.78
C HIS A 181 -21.23 16.40 8.43
N GLU A 182 -21.95 15.42 7.92
CA GLU A 182 -23.02 14.75 8.67
C GLU A 182 -22.44 13.47 9.30
N GLY A 183 -22.57 13.40 10.62
CA GLY A 183 -22.08 12.31 11.42
C GLY A 183 -22.93 11.04 11.24
N LEU A 184 -22.24 9.91 11.13
CA LEU A 184 -22.81 8.59 11.37
C LEU A 184 -22.01 7.91 12.47
N GLU A 185 -22.58 7.90 13.66
CA GLU A 185 -22.13 7.08 14.78
C GLU A 185 -22.34 5.60 14.43
N LEU A 186 -21.24 4.88 14.28
CA LEU A 186 -21.25 3.42 14.19
C LEU A 186 -21.08 2.83 15.59
N ILE A 187 -22.16 2.30 16.12
CA ILE A 187 -22.19 1.46 17.31
C ILE A 187 -21.35 0.21 17.03
N ILE A 188 -20.23 0.07 17.72
CA ILE A 188 -19.39 -1.14 17.70
C ILE A 188 -19.91 -2.07 18.80
N PRO A 189 -20.39 -3.29 18.48
CA PRO A 189 -20.63 -4.29 19.52
C PRO A 189 -19.30 -4.84 20.02
N THR A 190 -19.08 -4.75 21.31
CA THR A 190 -18.03 -5.44 22.05
C THR A 190 -18.28 -6.95 22.00
N ALA A 191 -17.57 -7.67 21.15
CA ALA A 191 -17.51 -9.11 21.17
C ALA A 191 -16.19 -9.56 21.81
N ILE A 192 -16.16 -9.56 23.13
CA ILE A 192 -15.34 -10.44 23.95
C ILE A 192 -16.26 -11.59 24.33
N GLU A 193 -15.97 -12.74 23.77
CA GLU A 193 -16.33 -14.08 24.23
C GLU A 193 -16.40 -15.02 23.05
N VAL A 194 -15.33 -15.72 22.79
CA VAL A 194 -15.30 -17.10 22.25
C VAL A 194 -13.83 -17.54 22.21
N PHE A 195 -13.31 -17.98 23.35
CA PHE A 195 -12.26 -18.98 23.46
C PHE A 195 -12.25 -19.50 24.90
N ASP A 196 -13.27 -20.30 25.24
CA ASP A 196 -13.21 -21.33 26.26
C ASP A 196 -14.18 -22.45 25.85
N ARG A 197 -13.62 -23.44 25.18
CA ARG A 197 -13.96 -24.88 25.25
C ARG A 197 -13.15 -25.65 24.22
#